data_02eb94c76a9a989a4bd151755f2070d1
#
_entry.id   02eb94c76a9a989a4bd151755f2070d1
#
_cell.length_a   1.000
_cell.length_b   1.000
_cell.length_c   1.000
_cell.angle_alpha   90.00
_cell.angle_beta   90.00
_cell.angle_gamma   90.00
#
_symmetry.space_group_name_H-M   'P 1'
#
loop_
_entity.id
_entity.type
_entity.pdbx_description
1 polymer ?
#
loop_
_entity_poly.entity_id
_entity_poly.type
_entity_poly.pdbx_seq_one_letter_code
_entity_poly.pdbx_strand_id
1 'polypeptide(L)'
;MSRIEELVERLCPDGVKFESVDMLAEVGTGNSDRKDAVEGGPYPFYVRSQKPIAIDTYQFDDVSIIIPGEGGIGDIFHITHGKYALHQRAYRIHFTSADIDTQFAYYYFSSHFKSFIMSRAVSATVTSIRKPMILKFQIPLPPLVVQHEIVKILDTFTDLEAELEAELEAELEARRAQYEYYRDQLLSFNETPPPRSGGSR
;
A
#
# COMPACT_ATOMS: atom_id res chain seq x y z
N MET A 1 -10.98 18.35 22.94
CA MET A 1 -10.74 18.77 21.54
C MET A 1 -9.38 18.27 21.13
N SER A 2 -9.25 17.61 19.98
CA SER A 2 -7.93 17.16 19.51
C SER A 2 -7.16 18.37 18.97
N ARG A 3 -5.82 18.26 18.92
CA ARG A 3 -4.96 19.31 18.34
C ARG A 3 -5.34 19.64 16.89
N ILE A 4 -5.79 18.63 16.12
CA ILE A 4 -6.28 18.84 14.75
C ILE A 4 -7.54 19.69 14.76
N GLU A 5 -8.53 19.40 15.61
CA GLU A 5 -9.77 20.19 15.72
C GLU A 5 -9.47 21.65 16.02
N GLU A 6 -8.58 21.93 17.00
CA GLU A 6 -8.15 23.30 17.34
C GLU A 6 -7.47 24.02 16.16
N LEU A 7 -6.62 23.30 15.41
CA LEU A 7 -5.96 23.85 14.22
C LEU A 7 -6.95 24.16 13.11
N VAL A 8 -7.89 23.25 12.85
CA VAL A 8 -8.91 23.41 11.81
C VAL A 8 -9.84 24.58 12.16
N GLU A 9 -10.36 24.66 13.38
CA GLU A 9 -11.21 25.77 13.83
C GLU A 9 -10.51 27.14 13.71
N ARG A 10 -9.22 27.19 14.05
CA ARG A 10 -8.46 28.43 14.01
C ARG A 10 -8.06 28.86 12.61
N LEU A 11 -7.65 27.90 11.76
CA LEU A 11 -7.04 28.18 10.46
C LEU A 11 -7.99 28.00 9.27
N CYS A 12 -9.13 27.36 9.48
CA CYS A 12 -10.15 27.12 8.46
C CYS A 12 -11.56 27.50 9.00
N PRO A 13 -11.77 28.73 9.49
CA PRO A 13 -13.04 29.13 10.11
C PRO A 13 -14.22 29.07 9.14
N ASP A 14 -13.95 29.24 7.81
CA ASP A 14 -14.94 29.17 6.74
C ASP A 14 -14.98 27.77 6.06
N GLY A 15 -14.35 26.76 6.67
CA GLY A 15 -14.21 25.41 6.13
C GLY A 15 -12.95 25.21 5.29
N VAL A 16 -12.77 23.98 4.79
CA VAL A 16 -11.60 23.58 3.98
C VAL A 16 -11.98 23.65 2.51
N LYS A 17 -11.15 24.32 1.70
CA LYS A 17 -11.27 24.33 0.25
C LYS A 17 -10.94 22.96 -0.32
N PHE A 18 -11.70 22.52 -1.33
CA PHE A 18 -11.40 21.34 -2.13
C PHE A 18 -10.91 21.75 -3.51
N GLU A 19 -9.92 21.05 -4.04
CA GLU A 19 -9.40 21.29 -5.37
C GLU A 19 -9.21 19.96 -6.12
N SER A 20 -9.37 20.00 -7.46
CA SER A 20 -9.21 18.82 -8.30
C SER A 20 -7.74 18.42 -8.47
N VAL A 21 -7.49 17.14 -8.63
CA VAL A 21 -6.14 16.62 -8.95
C VAL A 21 -5.57 17.27 -10.20
N ASP A 22 -6.41 17.62 -11.17
CA ASP A 22 -6.03 18.31 -12.40
C ASP A 22 -5.31 19.65 -12.16
N MET A 23 -5.68 20.34 -11.08
CA MET A 23 -5.07 21.61 -10.69
C MET A 23 -3.84 21.46 -9.80
N LEU A 24 -3.64 20.31 -9.19
CA LEU A 24 -2.63 20.07 -8.16
C LEU A 24 -1.46 19.21 -8.61
N ALA A 25 -1.68 18.37 -9.66
CA ALA A 25 -0.76 17.30 -9.98
C ALA A 25 -0.67 16.99 -11.47
N GLU A 26 0.47 16.48 -11.87
CA GLU A 26 0.67 15.83 -13.15
C GLU A 26 0.29 14.35 -13.04
N VAL A 27 -0.58 13.89 -13.94
CA VAL A 27 -0.99 12.49 -14.03
C VAL A 27 -0.50 11.87 -15.31
N GLY A 28 0.25 10.79 -15.20
CA GLY A 28 0.82 10.05 -16.34
C GLY A 28 0.86 8.55 -16.10
N THR A 29 1.33 7.80 -17.08
CA THR A 29 1.61 6.37 -17.00
C THR A 29 3.07 6.10 -17.30
N GLY A 30 3.58 4.91 -16.93
CA GLY A 30 4.87 4.45 -17.40
C GLY A 30 4.83 3.95 -18.85
N ASN A 31 5.96 3.42 -19.28
CA ASN A 31 6.14 2.83 -20.62
C ASN A 31 6.69 1.40 -20.57
N SER A 32 6.99 0.86 -19.37
CA SER A 32 7.48 -0.52 -19.21
C SER A 32 6.35 -1.55 -19.20
N ASP A 33 6.68 -2.76 -19.62
CA ASP A 33 5.83 -3.93 -19.51
C ASP A 33 6.41 -4.89 -18.45
N ARG A 34 5.58 -5.79 -17.92
CA ARG A 34 6.00 -6.77 -16.91
C ARG A 34 7.19 -7.64 -17.35
N LYS A 35 7.35 -7.88 -18.65
CA LYS A 35 8.48 -8.64 -19.22
C LYS A 35 9.83 -7.93 -19.03
N ASP A 36 9.82 -6.62 -18.78
CA ASP A 36 11.02 -5.80 -18.56
C ASP A 36 11.55 -5.91 -17.12
N ALA A 37 10.85 -6.67 -16.25
CA ALA A 37 11.28 -6.92 -14.89
C ALA A 37 12.57 -7.75 -14.85
N VAL A 38 13.47 -7.38 -13.93
CA VAL A 38 14.75 -8.05 -13.71
C VAL A 38 14.86 -8.38 -12.23
N GLU A 39 15.01 -9.67 -11.91
CA GLU A 39 15.17 -10.12 -10.53
C GLU A 39 16.45 -9.54 -9.92
N GLY A 40 16.33 -8.89 -8.75
CA GLY A 40 17.45 -8.23 -8.11
C GLY A 40 17.87 -6.89 -8.71
N GLY A 41 17.09 -6.35 -9.67
CA GLY A 41 17.32 -5.01 -10.23
C GLY A 41 17.34 -3.92 -9.16
N PRO A 42 18.07 -2.80 -9.36
CA PRO A 42 18.30 -1.78 -8.34
C PRO A 42 17.10 -0.84 -8.13
N TYR A 43 16.11 -0.85 -9.01
CA TYR A 43 14.97 0.08 -8.93
C TYR A 43 13.66 -0.63 -8.73
N PRO A 44 12.74 -0.07 -7.88
CA PRO A 44 11.38 -0.59 -7.77
C PRO A 44 10.63 -0.35 -9.09
N PHE A 45 9.90 -1.38 -9.51
CA PHE A 45 9.03 -1.35 -10.67
C PHE A 45 7.59 -1.57 -10.24
N TYR A 46 6.80 -0.51 -10.30
CA TYR A 46 5.40 -0.54 -9.92
C TYR A 46 4.54 -1.06 -11.06
N VAL A 47 3.94 -2.20 -10.83
CA VAL A 47 3.00 -2.85 -11.73
C VAL A 47 1.59 -2.82 -11.12
N ARG A 48 0.76 -3.84 -11.36
CA ARG A 48 -0.62 -3.92 -10.82
C ARG A 48 -0.72 -4.74 -9.53
N SER A 49 0.40 -5.04 -8.88
CA SER A 49 0.46 -5.85 -7.65
C SER A 49 0.63 -4.98 -6.40
N GLN A 50 0.28 -5.54 -5.25
CA GLN A 50 0.49 -4.89 -3.96
C GLN A 50 1.96 -4.64 -3.63
N LYS A 51 2.87 -5.49 -4.15
CA LYS A 51 4.31 -5.31 -3.96
C LYS A 51 4.94 -4.93 -5.30
N PRO A 52 5.82 -3.92 -5.34
CA PRO A 52 6.62 -3.64 -6.53
C PRO A 52 7.56 -4.82 -6.81
N ILE A 53 7.91 -5.00 -8.07
CA ILE A 53 8.96 -5.91 -8.53
C ILE A 53 10.22 -5.11 -8.84
N ALA A 54 11.27 -5.73 -9.34
CA ALA A 54 12.53 -5.06 -9.62
C ALA A 54 12.79 -4.89 -11.12
N ILE A 55 13.59 -3.87 -11.49
CA ILE A 55 14.01 -3.56 -12.86
C ILE A 55 15.39 -2.89 -12.85
N ASP A 56 16.12 -2.96 -13.98
CA ASP A 56 17.47 -2.39 -14.12
C ASP A 56 17.48 -0.89 -14.43
N THR A 57 16.38 -0.34 -14.93
CA THR A 57 16.29 1.05 -15.36
C THR A 57 15.17 1.77 -14.63
N TYR A 58 15.31 3.07 -14.46
CA TYR A 58 14.24 3.92 -13.92
C TYR A 58 13.70 4.88 -14.97
N GLN A 59 12.47 5.34 -14.79
CA GLN A 59 11.77 6.28 -15.65
C GLN A 59 11.52 7.62 -14.96
N PHE A 60 11.38 7.59 -13.65
CA PHE A 60 11.04 8.75 -12.82
C PHE A 60 11.99 8.83 -11.63
N ASP A 61 12.18 10.04 -11.11
CA ASP A 61 12.98 10.33 -9.91
C ASP A 61 12.27 11.45 -9.13
N ASP A 62 11.24 11.08 -8.39
CA ASP A 62 10.38 12.03 -7.66
C ASP A 62 9.59 11.35 -6.55
N VAL A 63 8.74 12.14 -5.85
CA VAL A 63 7.73 11.62 -4.92
C VAL A 63 6.39 11.63 -5.63
N SER A 64 5.74 10.47 -5.69
CA SER A 64 4.47 10.32 -6.40
C SER A 64 3.59 9.25 -5.78
N ILE A 65 2.27 9.39 -5.97
CA ILE A 65 1.31 8.34 -5.68
C ILE A 65 1.16 7.47 -6.92
N ILE A 66 1.23 6.15 -6.75
CA ILE A 66 1.03 5.17 -7.81
C ILE A 66 -0.25 4.40 -7.56
N ILE A 67 -1.08 4.30 -8.60
CA ILE A 67 -2.30 3.50 -8.58
C ILE A 67 -2.38 2.61 -9.82
N PRO A 68 -2.82 1.33 -9.70
CA PRO A 68 -3.06 0.49 -10.87
C PRO A 68 -4.27 0.99 -11.65
N GLY A 69 -4.16 0.99 -12.98
CA GLY A 69 -5.27 1.33 -13.88
C GLY A 69 -6.29 0.22 -14.06
N GLU A 70 -5.89 -1.03 -13.74
CA GLU A 70 -6.70 -2.25 -13.85
C GLU A 70 -6.32 -3.23 -12.75
N GLY A 71 -7.29 -3.97 -12.23
CA GLY A 71 -7.08 -4.92 -11.12
C GLY A 71 -6.75 -4.21 -9.81
N GLY A 72 -7.38 -4.58 -8.71
CA GLY A 72 -7.17 -3.94 -7.40
C GLY A 72 -7.54 -2.46 -7.37
N ILE A 73 -8.56 -2.06 -8.16
CA ILE A 73 -9.01 -0.67 -8.28
C ILE A 73 -9.47 -0.13 -6.93
N GLY A 74 -8.78 0.92 -6.46
CA GLY A 74 -9.08 1.56 -5.20
C GLY A 74 -8.70 0.75 -3.95
N ASP A 75 -7.94 -0.35 -4.13
CA ASP A 75 -7.41 -1.19 -3.04
C ASP A 75 -5.88 -1.18 -2.98
N ILE A 76 -5.23 -0.76 -4.07
CA ILE A 76 -3.77 -0.71 -4.16
C ILE A 76 -3.34 0.73 -4.39
N PHE A 77 -2.57 1.24 -3.46
CA PHE A 77 -1.93 2.55 -3.50
C PHE A 77 -0.48 2.38 -3.06
N HIS A 78 0.43 3.04 -3.77
CA HIS A 78 1.82 3.15 -3.34
C HIS A 78 2.19 4.62 -3.28
N ILE A 79 3.05 4.97 -2.34
CA ILE A 79 3.83 6.20 -2.41
C ILE A 79 5.27 5.81 -2.73
N THR A 80 5.90 6.55 -3.63
CA THR A 80 7.27 6.28 -4.06
C THR A 80 8.15 7.50 -3.81
N HIS A 81 9.42 7.26 -3.53
CA HIS A 81 10.43 8.28 -3.29
C HIS A 81 11.66 7.97 -4.14
N GLY A 82 12.11 8.94 -4.92
CA GLY A 82 13.30 8.83 -5.74
C GLY A 82 13.08 8.02 -7.02
N LYS A 83 14.04 7.16 -7.38
CA LYS A 83 14.11 6.50 -8.69
C LYS A 83 13.24 5.25 -8.76
N TYR A 84 12.37 5.18 -9.75
CA TYR A 84 11.49 4.04 -10.00
C TYR A 84 11.09 3.90 -11.45
N ALA A 85 10.56 2.73 -11.82
CA ALA A 85 9.90 2.48 -13.08
C ALA A 85 8.41 2.21 -12.88
N LEU A 86 7.63 2.45 -13.92
CA LEU A 86 6.18 2.33 -13.89
C LEU A 86 5.66 1.57 -15.12
N HIS A 87 4.72 0.66 -14.85
CA HIS A 87 4.03 -0.08 -15.90
C HIS A 87 3.11 0.83 -16.72
N GLN A 88 2.98 0.57 -18.03
CA GLN A 88 2.12 1.33 -18.95
C GLN A 88 0.63 1.37 -18.55
N ARG A 89 0.17 0.48 -17.67
CA ARG A 89 -1.21 0.42 -17.14
C ARG A 89 -1.31 0.79 -15.66
N ALA A 90 -0.33 1.48 -15.13
CA ALA A 90 -0.37 2.08 -13.81
C ALA A 90 -0.22 3.60 -13.94
N TYR A 91 -0.89 4.33 -13.08
CA TYR A 91 -0.86 5.80 -13.09
C TYR A 91 0.08 6.31 -12.01
N ARG A 92 0.84 7.34 -12.39
CA ARG A 92 1.63 8.20 -11.53
C ARG A 92 0.87 9.50 -11.32
N ILE A 93 0.75 9.94 -10.07
CA ILE A 93 0.18 11.21 -9.67
C ILE A 93 1.28 11.96 -8.93
N HIS A 94 1.88 12.94 -9.60
CA HIS A 94 2.94 13.78 -9.06
C HIS A 94 2.41 15.16 -8.72
N PHE A 95 2.35 15.48 -7.43
CA PHE A 95 1.88 16.78 -6.98
C PHE A 95 2.95 17.85 -7.24
N THR A 96 2.56 18.89 -7.96
CA THR A 96 3.41 20.04 -8.33
C THR A 96 3.02 21.31 -7.57
N SER A 97 1.83 21.33 -6.98
CA SER A 97 1.39 22.44 -6.14
C SER A 97 2.13 22.46 -4.81
N ALA A 98 2.54 23.64 -4.37
CA ALA A 98 3.13 23.82 -3.04
C ALA A 98 2.11 23.79 -1.88
N ASP A 99 0.81 23.75 -2.18
CA ASP A 99 -0.27 23.78 -1.18
C ASP A 99 -0.66 22.40 -0.68
N ILE A 100 -0.08 21.33 -1.25
CA ILE A 100 -0.41 19.95 -0.93
C ILE A 100 0.83 19.13 -0.56
N ASP A 101 0.77 18.46 0.58
CA ASP A 101 1.73 17.45 0.96
C ASP A 101 1.36 16.10 0.31
N THR A 102 2.33 15.45 -0.34
CA THR A 102 2.07 14.19 -1.08
C THR A 102 1.68 13.03 -0.16
N GLN A 103 2.23 12.97 1.08
CA GLN A 103 1.87 11.94 2.06
C GLN A 103 0.43 12.15 2.55
N PHE A 104 0.04 13.41 2.80
CA PHE A 104 -1.36 13.74 3.13
C PHE A 104 -2.31 13.33 2.00
N ALA A 105 -1.95 13.66 0.75
CA ALA A 105 -2.72 13.25 -0.43
C ALA A 105 -2.83 11.72 -0.55
N TYR A 106 -1.75 10.98 -0.26
CA TYR A 106 -1.74 9.52 -0.26
C TYR A 106 -2.76 8.94 0.73
N TYR A 107 -2.80 9.43 1.96
CA TYR A 107 -3.78 9.00 2.95
C TYR A 107 -5.21 9.33 2.53
N TYR A 108 -5.41 10.51 1.93
CA TYR A 108 -6.73 10.89 1.43
C TYR A 108 -7.17 10.04 0.24
N PHE A 109 -6.26 9.74 -0.69
CA PHE A 109 -6.53 8.84 -1.83
C PHE A 109 -6.89 7.43 -1.35
N SER A 110 -6.10 6.83 -0.50
CA SER A 110 -6.32 5.46 0.00
C SER A 110 -7.65 5.31 0.73
N SER A 111 -8.11 6.37 1.39
CA SER A 111 -9.38 6.37 2.13
C SER A 111 -10.62 6.66 1.27
N HIS A 112 -10.53 7.56 0.27
CA HIS A 112 -11.72 8.13 -0.39
C HIS A 112 -11.84 7.78 -1.88
N PHE A 113 -10.74 7.46 -2.55
CA PHE A 113 -10.75 7.31 -4.01
C PHE A 113 -11.62 6.15 -4.50
N LYS A 114 -11.62 5.01 -3.79
CA LYS A 114 -12.48 3.86 -4.13
C LYS A 114 -13.96 4.25 -4.14
N SER A 115 -14.43 4.90 -3.08
CA SER A 115 -15.82 5.36 -2.96
C SER A 115 -16.18 6.38 -4.03
N PHE A 116 -15.25 7.29 -4.35
CA PHE A 116 -15.43 8.26 -5.43
C PHE A 116 -15.59 7.59 -6.80
N ILE A 117 -14.77 6.60 -7.14
CA ILE A 117 -14.87 5.86 -8.40
C ILE A 117 -16.16 5.06 -8.46
N MET A 118 -16.49 4.33 -7.39
CA MET A 118 -17.69 3.51 -7.34
C MET A 118 -18.99 4.33 -7.45
N SER A 119 -19.04 5.53 -6.87
CA SER A 119 -20.21 6.43 -6.96
C SER A 119 -20.48 6.95 -8.38
N ARG A 120 -19.51 6.89 -9.28
CA ARG A 120 -19.59 7.34 -10.67
C ARG A 120 -19.68 6.21 -11.69
N ALA A 121 -19.61 4.98 -11.23
CA ALA A 121 -19.72 3.80 -12.08
C ALA A 121 -21.17 3.61 -12.53
N VAL A 122 -21.40 3.44 -13.83
CA VAL A 122 -22.73 3.11 -14.42
C VAL A 122 -23.07 1.63 -14.16
N SER A 123 -22.09 0.82 -13.76
CA SER A 123 -22.21 -0.62 -13.49
C SER A 123 -21.62 -0.94 -12.11
N ALA A 124 -22.12 -1.96 -11.45
CA ALA A 124 -21.62 -2.42 -10.15
C ALA A 124 -20.16 -2.84 -10.11
N THR A 125 -19.50 -2.94 -11.27
CA THR A 125 -18.10 -3.35 -11.38
C THR A 125 -17.31 -2.37 -12.24
N VAL A 126 -16.34 -1.68 -11.62
CA VAL A 126 -15.34 -0.88 -12.34
C VAL A 126 -14.17 -1.81 -12.70
N THR A 127 -13.92 -2.00 -13.97
CA THR A 127 -12.84 -2.87 -14.46
C THR A 127 -11.55 -2.11 -14.77
N SER A 128 -11.63 -0.79 -14.97
CA SER A 128 -10.47 0.05 -15.25
C SER A 128 -10.67 1.49 -14.80
N ILE A 129 -9.59 2.12 -14.33
CA ILE A 129 -9.49 3.55 -14.09
C ILE A 129 -8.94 4.23 -15.34
N ARG A 130 -9.43 5.42 -15.64
CA ARG A 130 -8.92 6.25 -16.73
C ARG A 130 -8.46 7.61 -16.18
N LYS A 131 -7.43 8.19 -16.81
CA LYS A 131 -6.87 9.49 -16.41
C LYS A 131 -7.93 10.56 -16.08
N PRO A 132 -9.00 10.79 -16.89
CA PRO A 132 -10.02 11.79 -16.55
C PRO A 132 -10.77 11.52 -15.25
N MET A 133 -10.82 10.27 -14.77
CA MET A 133 -11.45 9.94 -13.49
C MET A 133 -10.54 10.40 -12.34
N ILE A 134 -9.23 10.20 -12.47
CA ILE A 134 -8.24 10.65 -11.48
C ILE A 134 -8.23 12.19 -11.41
N LEU A 135 -8.17 12.85 -12.56
CA LEU A 135 -8.11 14.31 -12.64
C LEU A 135 -9.30 15.00 -11.97
N LYS A 136 -10.48 14.38 -11.98
CA LYS A 136 -11.71 14.92 -11.35
C LYS A 136 -11.83 14.63 -9.85
N PHE A 137 -10.92 13.85 -9.28
CA PHE A 137 -10.94 13.60 -7.84
C PHE A 137 -10.62 14.88 -7.09
N GLN A 138 -11.41 15.19 -6.06
CA GLN A 138 -11.29 16.42 -5.26
C GLN A 138 -10.54 16.09 -3.97
N ILE A 139 -9.53 16.89 -3.64
CA ILE A 139 -8.73 16.75 -2.42
C ILE A 139 -8.93 17.99 -1.57
N PRO A 140 -9.14 17.84 -0.25
CA PRO A 140 -9.18 18.98 0.66
C PRO A 140 -7.79 19.61 0.80
N LEU A 141 -7.75 20.93 0.86
CA LEU A 141 -6.53 21.72 1.02
C LEU A 141 -6.56 22.53 2.33
N PRO A 142 -6.52 21.89 3.50
CA PRO A 142 -6.26 22.65 4.71
C PRO A 142 -4.82 23.18 4.66
N PRO A 143 -4.47 24.23 5.43
CA PRO A 143 -3.09 24.72 5.51
C PRO A 143 -2.09 23.59 5.80
N LEU A 144 -0.87 23.67 5.25
CA LEU A 144 0.15 22.62 5.34
C LEU A 144 0.43 22.18 6.79
N VAL A 145 0.36 23.09 7.76
CA VAL A 145 0.54 22.75 9.18
C VAL A 145 -0.52 21.75 9.67
N VAL A 146 -1.74 21.80 9.13
CA VAL A 146 -2.81 20.83 9.44
C VAL A 146 -2.55 19.52 8.73
N GLN A 147 -2.16 19.56 7.44
CA GLN A 147 -1.80 18.38 6.66
C GLN A 147 -0.67 17.60 7.36
N HIS A 148 0.42 18.27 7.75
CA HIS A 148 1.56 17.64 8.43
C HIS A 148 1.18 17.05 9.80
N GLU A 149 0.30 17.69 10.55
CA GLU A 149 -0.15 17.12 11.84
C GLU A 149 -1.00 15.88 11.64
N ILE A 150 -1.84 15.84 10.59
CA ILE A 150 -2.61 14.65 10.20
C ILE A 150 -1.65 13.53 9.78
N VAL A 151 -0.69 13.83 8.89
CA VAL A 151 0.33 12.87 8.44
C VAL A 151 1.06 12.26 9.62
N LYS A 152 1.56 13.08 10.53
CA LYS A 152 2.29 12.63 11.72
C LYS A 152 1.50 11.64 12.57
N ILE A 153 0.19 11.87 12.75
CA ILE A 153 -0.67 10.97 13.51
C ILE A 153 -0.88 9.66 12.74
N LEU A 154 -1.16 9.73 11.43
CA LEU A 154 -1.42 8.56 10.61
C LEU A 154 -0.15 7.70 10.43
N ASP A 155 1.02 8.31 10.26
CA ASP A 155 2.31 7.61 10.24
C ASP A 155 2.54 6.84 11.54
N THR A 156 2.25 7.47 12.69
CA THR A 156 2.39 6.80 13.99
C THR A 156 1.50 5.56 14.10
N PHE A 157 0.26 5.60 13.59
CA PHE A 157 -0.61 4.42 13.57
C PHE A 157 -0.10 3.34 12.63
N THR A 158 0.39 3.72 11.44
CA THR A 158 0.97 2.78 10.47
C THR A 158 2.20 2.07 11.03
N ASP A 159 3.08 2.82 11.72
CA ASP A 159 4.27 2.23 12.35
C ASP A 159 3.90 1.25 13.47
N LEU A 160 2.92 1.61 14.32
CA LEU A 160 2.42 0.73 15.39
C LEU A 160 1.72 -0.53 14.83
N GLU A 161 0.99 -0.40 13.73
CA GLU A 161 0.35 -1.54 13.06
C GLU A 161 1.40 -2.50 12.51
N ALA A 162 2.45 -1.99 11.85
CA ALA A 162 3.56 -2.79 11.34
C ALA A 162 4.36 -3.49 12.45
N GLU A 163 4.59 -2.82 13.59
CA GLU A 163 5.25 -3.39 14.77
C GLU A 163 4.41 -4.55 15.36
N LEU A 164 3.10 -4.34 15.50
CA LEU A 164 2.18 -5.36 16.00
C LEU A 164 2.08 -6.58 15.06
N GLU A 165 2.03 -6.36 13.76
CA GLU A 165 2.03 -7.46 12.77
C GLU A 165 3.31 -8.29 12.89
N ALA A 166 4.48 -7.66 13.01
CA ALA A 166 5.75 -8.35 13.18
C ALA A 166 5.82 -9.17 14.47
N GLU A 167 5.32 -8.63 15.60
CA GLU A 167 5.23 -9.36 16.87
C GLU A 167 4.31 -10.58 16.78
N LEU A 168 3.13 -10.42 16.14
CA LEU A 168 2.18 -11.52 15.96
C LEU A 168 2.73 -12.61 15.05
N GLU A 169 3.44 -12.27 13.97
CA GLU A 169 4.10 -13.26 13.11
C GLU A 169 5.16 -14.06 13.87
N ALA A 170 6.00 -13.38 14.66
CA ALA A 170 7.04 -14.03 15.48
C ALA A 170 6.43 -14.97 16.55
N GLU A 171 5.35 -14.54 17.23
CA GLU A 171 4.65 -15.39 18.19
C GLU A 171 4.02 -16.62 17.50
N LEU A 172 3.40 -16.43 16.35
CA LEU A 172 2.80 -17.52 15.58
C LEU A 172 3.84 -18.57 15.16
N GLU A 173 5.01 -18.13 14.71
CA GLU A 173 6.12 -19.03 14.37
C GLU A 173 6.61 -19.82 15.59
N ALA A 174 6.80 -19.15 16.73
CA ALA A 174 7.20 -19.80 17.98
C ALA A 174 6.16 -20.82 18.45
N ARG A 175 4.87 -20.51 18.35
CA ARG A 175 3.78 -21.44 18.69
C ARG A 175 3.73 -22.67 17.77
N ARG A 176 3.95 -22.47 16.47
CA ARG A 176 4.05 -23.58 15.50
C ARG A 176 5.21 -24.50 15.82
N ALA A 177 6.40 -23.97 16.08
CA ALA A 177 7.56 -24.75 16.46
C ALA A 177 7.32 -25.55 17.76
N GLN A 178 6.68 -24.91 18.76
CA GLN A 178 6.30 -25.57 20.02
C GLN A 178 5.31 -26.71 19.78
N TYR A 179 4.29 -26.49 18.96
CA TYR A 179 3.32 -27.51 18.60
C TYR A 179 3.98 -28.71 17.90
N GLU A 180 4.85 -28.47 16.91
CA GLU A 180 5.56 -29.51 16.19
C GLU A 180 6.45 -30.34 17.14
N TYR A 181 7.18 -29.68 18.03
CA TYR A 181 8.00 -30.36 19.04
C TYR A 181 7.17 -31.29 19.91
N TYR A 182 6.07 -30.82 20.49
CA TYR A 182 5.20 -31.65 21.36
C TYR A 182 4.49 -32.74 20.58
N ARG A 183 4.01 -32.46 19.38
CA ARG A 183 3.38 -33.45 18.50
C ARG A 183 4.36 -34.60 18.22
N ASP A 184 5.55 -34.32 17.83
CA ASP A 184 6.55 -35.35 17.48
C ASP A 184 6.97 -36.14 18.72
N GLN A 185 7.10 -35.48 19.87
CA GLN A 185 7.40 -36.14 21.13
C GLN A 185 6.27 -37.06 21.62
N LEU A 186 5.01 -36.62 21.52
CA LEU A 186 3.86 -37.39 21.97
C LEU A 186 3.52 -38.55 21.02
N LEU A 187 3.86 -38.44 19.75
CA LEU A 187 3.64 -39.48 18.74
C LEU A 187 4.84 -40.40 18.52
N SER A 188 5.96 -40.18 19.22
CA SER A 188 7.09 -41.11 19.19
C SER A 188 6.82 -42.32 20.07
N PHE A 189 6.62 -43.49 19.45
CA PHE A 189 6.45 -44.78 20.14
C PHE A 189 7.68 -45.63 19.86
N ASN A 190 8.15 -46.35 20.91
CA ASN A 190 9.20 -47.37 20.73
C ASN A 190 8.61 -48.55 19.97
N GLU A 191 9.22 -48.98 18.89
CA GLU A 191 8.84 -50.21 18.20
C GLU A 191 9.03 -51.40 19.15
N THR A 192 8.00 -52.20 19.31
CA THR A 192 8.14 -53.48 20.03
C THR A 192 9.03 -54.41 19.22
N PRO A 193 10.13 -54.90 19.74
CA PRO A 193 11.00 -55.79 18.98
C PRO A 193 10.21 -57.04 18.53
N PRO A 194 10.42 -57.52 17.30
CA PRO A 194 9.70 -58.71 16.81
C PRO A 194 9.95 -59.91 17.74
N PRO A 195 8.92 -60.75 17.92
CA PRO A 195 9.04 -61.93 18.77
C PRO A 195 10.20 -62.78 18.30
N ARG A 196 11.10 -63.16 19.22
CA ARG A 196 12.20 -64.04 18.91
C ARG A 196 11.63 -65.36 18.41
N SER A 197 11.90 -65.72 17.17
CA SER A 197 11.55 -67.01 16.61
C SER A 197 12.25 -68.09 17.46
N GLY A 198 11.45 -68.79 18.26
CA GLY A 198 11.91 -69.93 19.07
C GLY A 198 12.45 -71.00 18.15
N GLY A 199 13.77 -71.21 18.20
CA GLY A 199 14.37 -72.34 17.54
C GLY A 199 13.90 -73.61 18.20
N SER A 200 13.10 -74.39 17.45
CA SER A 200 12.82 -75.77 17.81
C SER A 200 14.09 -76.60 17.60
N ARG A 201 14.48 -77.28 18.63
CA ARG A 201 15.42 -78.43 18.54
C ARG A 201 14.63 -79.66 18.16
#